data_f201e2a973a2b2929809fc28350f2b75
#
_entry.id   f201e2a973a2b2929809fc28350f2b75
#
_cell.length_a   1.000
_cell.length_b   1.000
_cell.length_c   1.000
_cell.angle_alpha   90.00
_cell.angle_beta   90.00
_cell.angle_gamma   90.00
#
_symmetry.space_group_name_H-M   'P 1'
#
loop_
_entity.id
_entity.type
_entity.pdbx_description
1 polymer ?
#
loop_
_entity_poly.entity_id
_entity_poly.type
_entity_poly.pdbx_seq_one_letter_code
_entity_poly.pdbx_strand_id
1 'polypeptide(L)'
;MSTKLLLYIAAGGALGAVGRYLSTVLISQWFNSGFPYGTMAVNIVGSFALGCLLSALALEWSPSPEVRSFVKVGILGAFTTFSAFSMDAYNQIIRGEYITAAVYVGVSVIAGIIALIIGVVFVRQILT
;
A
#
# COMPACT_ATOMS: atom_id res chain seq x y z
N MET A 1 17.59 -17.03 8.68
CA MET A 1 16.50 -16.88 7.68
C MET A 1 16.06 -18.27 7.27
N SER A 2 14.81 -18.62 7.49
CA SER A 2 14.32 -19.97 7.23
C SER A 2 13.61 -20.04 5.87
N THR A 3 13.66 -21.21 5.23
CA THR A 3 12.92 -21.47 4.01
C THR A 3 11.42 -21.29 4.23
N LYS A 4 10.90 -21.70 5.40
CA LYS A 4 9.50 -21.52 5.77
C LYS A 4 9.11 -20.05 5.75
N LEU A 5 9.91 -19.16 6.33
CA LEU A 5 9.68 -17.73 6.33
C LEU A 5 9.60 -17.17 4.90
N LEU A 6 10.53 -17.56 4.03
CA LEU A 6 10.56 -17.12 2.63
C LEU A 6 9.33 -17.59 1.86
N LEU A 7 8.84 -18.81 2.12
CA LEU A 7 7.62 -19.33 1.49
C LEU A 7 6.38 -18.55 1.92
N TYR A 8 6.29 -18.17 3.19
CA TYR A 8 5.19 -17.32 3.68
C TYR A 8 5.21 -15.94 3.01
N ILE A 9 6.39 -15.33 2.91
CA ILE A 9 6.54 -14.04 2.21
C ILE A 9 6.15 -14.18 0.74
N ALA A 10 6.59 -15.24 0.06
CA ALA A 10 6.27 -15.48 -1.35
C ALA A 10 4.76 -15.65 -1.57
N ALA A 11 4.09 -16.41 -0.71
CA ALA A 11 2.64 -16.61 -0.78
C ALA A 11 1.89 -15.29 -0.54
N GLY A 12 2.29 -14.54 0.48
CA GLY A 12 1.74 -13.21 0.75
C GLY A 12 1.99 -12.23 -0.39
N GLY A 13 3.19 -12.27 -0.96
CA GLY A 13 3.57 -11.45 -2.11
C GLY A 13 2.71 -11.73 -3.34
N ALA A 14 2.43 -13.00 -3.62
CA ALA A 14 1.54 -13.38 -4.71
C ALA A 14 0.13 -12.79 -4.50
N LEU A 15 -0.43 -12.94 -3.30
CA LEU A 15 -1.74 -12.38 -2.97
C LEU A 15 -1.75 -10.85 -3.05
N GLY A 16 -0.75 -10.20 -2.50
CA GLY A 16 -0.63 -8.75 -2.52
C GLY A 16 -0.48 -8.18 -3.93
N ALA A 17 0.35 -8.79 -4.76
CA ALA A 17 0.57 -8.37 -6.14
C ALA A 17 -0.69 -8.54 -6.99
N VAL A 18 -1.39 -9.67 -6.87
CA VAL A 18 -2.64 -9.91 -7.57
C VAL A 18 -3.72 -8.94 -7.07
N GLY A 19 -3.82 -8.75 -5.76
CA GLY A 19 -4.75 -7.79 -5.16
C GLY A 19 -4.50 -6.37 -5.67
N ARG A 20 -3.25 -5.94 -5.76
CA ARG A 20 -2.89 -4.65 -6.34
C ARG A 20 -3.32 -4.53 -7.79
N TYR A 21 -3.00 -5.53 -8.61
CA TYR A 21 -3.35 -5.52 -10.02
C TYR A 21 -4.86 -5.39 -10.22
N LEU A 22 -5.63 -6.23 -9.53
CA LEU A 22 -7.10 -6.20 -9.63
C LEU A 22 -7.67 -4.85 -9.15
N SER A 23 -7.17 -4.32 -8.04
CA SER A 23 -7.62 -3.04 -7.50
C SER A 23 -7.33 -1.89 -8.46
N THR A 24 -6.13 -1.85 -9.04
CA THR A 24 -5.76 -0.78 -9.98
C THR A 24 -6.57 -0.84 -11.26
N VAL A 25 -6.84 -2.04 -11.78
CA VAL A 25 -7.68 -2.22 -12.97
C VAL A 25 -9.11 -1.77 -12.71
N LEU A 26 -9.72 -2.22 -11.60
CA LEU A 26 -11.11 -1.87 -11.26
C LEU A 26 -11.27 -0.36 -11.04
N ILE A 27 -10.35 0.26 -10.31
CA ILE A 27 -10.41 1.70 -10.05
C ILE A 27 -10.23 2.50 -11.34
N SER A 28 -9.33 2.07 -12.22
CA SER A 28 -9.13 2.70 -13.53
C SER A 28 -10.39 2.63 -14.41
N GLN A 29 -11.17 1.58 -14.29
CA GLN A 29 -12.45 1.46 -14.99
C GLN A 29 -13.52 2.43 -14.47
N TRP A 30 -13.48 2.72 -13.14
CA TRP A 30 -14.43 3.65 -12.53
C TRP A 30 -14.07 5.12 -12.78
N PHE A 31 -12.76 5.42 -12.82
CA PHE A 31 -12.26 6.79 -13.00
C PHE A 31 -11.51 6.89 -14.33
N ASN A 32 -12.24 7.01 -15.41
CA ASN A 32 -11.69 7.05 -16.77
C ASN A 32 -11.13 8.45 -17.11
N SER A 33 -10.12 8.92 -16.35
CA SER A 33 -9.62 10.29 -16.46
C SER A 33 -8.14 10.40 -16.84
N GLY A 34 -7.41 9.30 -16.97
CA GLY A 34 -5.97 9.34 -17.23
C GLY A 34 -5.11 9.67 -16.00
N PHE A 35 -5.71 10.10 -14.89
CA PHE A 35 -5.00 10.28 -13.63
C PHE A 35 -4.85 8.90 -12.93
N PRO A 36 -3.69 8.61 -12.31
CA PRO A 36 -3.42 7.26 -11.75
C PRO A 36 -4.07 7.05 -10.38
N TYR A 37 -5.40 7.11 -10.33
CA TYR A 37 -6.17 6.89 -9.09
C TYR A 37 -5.95 5.49 -8.51
N GLY A 38 -5.76 4.48 -9.36
CA GLY A 38 -5.55 3.10 -8.91
C GLY A 38 -4.30 2.96 -8.06
N THR A 39 -3.17 3.46 -8.56
CA THR A 39 -1.91 3.43 -7.83
C THR A 39 -1.99 4.25 -6.53
N MET A 40 -2.58 5.44 -6.61
CA MET A 40 -2.79 6.29 -5.43
C MET A 40 -3.62 5.56 -4.37
N ALA A 41 -4.73 4.95 -4.77
CA ALA A 41 -5.63 4.26 -3.85
C ALA A 41 -4.97 3.06 -3.16
N VAL A 42 -4.25 2.20 -3.90
CA VAL A 42 -3.60 1.04 -3.27
C VAL A 42 -2.51 1.46 -2.30
N ASN A 43 -1.77 2.52 -2.62
CA ASN A 43 -0.72 3.02 -1.74
C ASN A 43 -1.31 3.64 -0.46
N ILE A 44 -2.39 4.41 -0.56
CA ILE A 44 -3.06 5.01 0.60
C ILE A 44 -3.74 3.93 1.45
N VAL A 45 -4.51 3.04 0.85
CA VAL A 45 -5.20 1.95 1.56
C VAL A 45 -4.19 1.00 2.20
N GLY A 46 -3.14 0.64 1.48
CA GLY A 46 -2.07 -0.21 2.02
C GLY A 46 -1.32 0.44 3.17
N SER A 47 -1.09 1.76 3.10
CA SER A 47 -0.46 2.51 4.21
C SER A 47 -1.36 2.53 5.44
N PHE A 48 -2.67 2.75 5.27
CA PHE A 48 -3.64 2.66 6.36
C PHE A 48 -3.63 1.26 7.00
N ALA A 49 -3.69 0.22 6.18
CA ALA A 49 -3.66 -1.17 6.64
C ALA A 49 -2.36 -1.48 7.40
N LEU A 50 -1.22 -0.95 6.93
CA LEU A 50 0.05 -1.10 7.63
C LEU A 50 0.02 -0.40 8.99
N GLY A 51 -0.55 0.79 9.06
CA GLY A 51 -0.73 1.50 10.34
C GLY A 51 -1.57 0.70 11.34
N CYS A 52 -2.68 0.12 10.87
CA CYS A 52 -3.51 -0.78 11.68
C CYS A 52 -2.70 -1.99 12.18
N LEU A 53 -1.94 -2.61 11.28
CA LEU A 53 -1.12 -3.78 11.62
C LEU A 53 -0.06 -3.44 12.66
N LEU A 54 0.64 -2.32 12.50
CA LEU A 54 1.69 -1.90 13.44
C LEU A 54 1.11 -1.70 14.84
N SER A 55 -0.06 -1.08 14.95
CA SER A 55 -0.70 -0.85 16.23
C SER A 55 -1.21 -2.16 16.85
N ALA A 56 -1.79 -3.05 16.07
CA ALA A 56 -2.25 -4.36 16.55
C ALA A 56 -1.08 -5.19 17.08
N LEU A 57 0.05 -5.22 16.36
CA LEU A 57 1.25 -5.94 16.80
C LEU A 57 1.86 -5.37 18.08
N ALA A 58 1.76 -4.05 18.26
CA ALA A 58 2.29 -3.40 19.46
C ALA A 58 1.42 -3.63 20.70
N LEU A 59 0.11 -3.80 20.53
CA LEU A 59 -0.84 -3.82 21.64
C LEU A 59 -1.25 -5.23 22.07
N GLU A 60 -1.72 -6.06 21.15
CA GLU A 60 -2.34 -7.34 21.54
C GLU A 60 -1.95 -8.51 20.65
N TRP A 61 -1.76 -8.30 19.36
CA TRP A 61 -1.59 -9.41 18.44
C TRP A 61 -0.13 -9.85 18.35
N SER A 62 0.14 -11.09 18.73
CA SER A 62 1.49 -11.69 18.74
C SER A 62 1.55 -12.92 17.82
N PRO A 63 1.43 -12.75 16.50
CA PRO A 63 1.52 -13.87 15.57
C PRO A 63 2.95 -14.39 15.47
N SER A 64 3.10 -15.58 14.88
CA SER A 64 4.43 -16.13 14.58
C SER A 64 5.19 -15.19 13.64
N PRO A 65 6.54 -15.26 13.60
CA PRO A 65 7.32 -14.47 12.65
C PRO A 65 6.91 -14.71 11.19
N GLU A 66 6.51 -15.95 10.86
CA GLU A 66 6.06 -16.30 9.52
C GLU A 66 4.75 -15.59 9.15
N VAL A 67 3.77 -15.59 10.03
CA VAL A 67 2.49 -14.91 9.79
C VAL A 67 2.69 -13.39 9.72
N ARG A 68 3.51 -12.85 10.60
CA ARG A 68 3.84 -11.42 10.59
C ARG A 68 4.46 -11.01 9.25
N SER A 69 5.41 -11.79 8.76
CA SER A 69 6.09 -11.53 7.49
C SER A 69 5.18 -11.76 6.29
N PHE A 70 4.31 -12.76 6.36
CA PHE A 70 3.28 -13.01 5.35
C PHE A 70 2.41 -11.77 5.13
N VAL A 71 1.92 -11.16 6.20
CA VAL A 71 1.04 -9.99 6.11
C VAL A 71 1.84 -8.73 5.78
N LYS A 72 2.87 -8.43 6.56
CA LYS A 72 3.59 -7.15 6.47
C LYS A 72 4.45 -7.05 5.20
N VAL A 73 5.31 -8.04 5.01
CA VAL A 73 6.26 -8.03 3.88
C VAL A 73 5.60 -8.57 2.62
N GLY A 74 4.89 -9.69 2.74
CA GLY A 74 4.23 -10.33 1.60
C GLY A 74 3.04 -9.53 1.09
N ILE A 75 1.93 -9.56 1.82
CA ILE A 75 0.69 -8.94 1.33
C ILE A 75 0.84 -7.43 1.17
N LEU A 76 1.11 -6.71 2.24
CA LEU A 76 1.14 -5.24 2.20
C LEU A 76 2.33 -4.72 1.40
N GLY A 77 3.49 -5.39 1.49
CA GLY A 77 4.66 -5.00 0.72
C GLY A 77 4.47 -5.14 -0.79
N ALA A 78 3.72 -6.15 -1.24
CA ALA A 78 3.43 -6.35 -2.66
C ALA A 78 2.18 -5.59 -3.12
N PHE A 79 1.26 -5.29 -2.21
CA PHE A 79 0.05 -4.51 -2.52
C PHE A 79 0.37 -3.04 -2.80
N THR A 80 1.30 -2.44 -2.05
CA THR A 80 1.78 -1.07 -2.27
C THR A 80 2.92 -1.06 -3.27
N THR A 81 3.13 0.08 -3.95
CA THR A 81 4.14 0.13 -5.00
C THR A 81 4.73 1.53 -5.17
N PHE A 82 6.04 1.64 -4.97
CA PHE A 82 6.78 2.85 -5.28
C PHE A 82 7.14 2.93 -6.77
N SER A 83 7.45 1.79 -7.40
CA SER A 83 7.87 1.77 -8.80
C SER A 83 6.76 2.18 -9.76
N ALA A 84 5.53 1.70 -9.55
CA ALA A 84 4.39 2.13 -10.35
C ALA A 84 4.09 3.62 -10.13
N PHE A 85 4.17 4.11 -8.90
CA PHE A 85 4.06 5.52 -8.57
C PHE A 85 5.10 6.37 -9.31
N SER A 86 6.36 5.92 -9.32
CA SER A 86 7.44 6.62 -10.03
C SER A 86 7.19 6.66 -11.54
N MET A 87 6.72 5.54 -12.11
CA MET A 87 6.39 5.45 -13.53
C MET A 87 5.22 6.38 -13.89
N ASP A 88 4.19 6.43 -13.05
CA ASP A 88 3.03 7.32 -13.27
C ASP A 88 3.46 8.79 -13.28
N ALA A 89 4.28 9.19 -12.30
CA ALA A 89 4.82 10.55 -12.24
C ALA A 89 5.69 10.86 -13.46
N TYR A 90 6.54 9.93 -13.86
CA TYR A 90 7.36 10.08 -15.07
C TYR A 90 6.49 10.25 -16.32
N ASN A 91 5.45 9.43 -16.47
CA ASN A 91 4.54 9.53 -17.62
C ASN A 91 3.83 10.88 -17.67
N GLN A 92 3.44 11.45 -16.53
CA GLN A 92 2.87 12.79 -16.47
C GLN A 92 3.89 13.86 -16.88
N ILE A 93 5.13 13.73 -16.45
CA ILE A 93 6.21 14.67 -16.79
C ILE A 93 6.47 14.66 -18.28
N ILE A 94 6.59 13.49 -18.91
CA ILE A 94 6.87 13.43 -20.36
C ILE A 94 5.71 13.92 -21.23
N ARG A 95 4.48 13.90 -20.68
CA ARG A 95 3.32 14.52 -21.34
C ARG A 95 3.24 16.03 -21.12
N GLY A 96 4.16 16.63 -20.37
CA GLY A 96 4.14 18.03 -20.04
C GLY A 96 3.16 18.43 -18.95
N GLU A 97 2.59 17.45 -18.24
CA GLU A 97 1.61 17.65 -17.17
C GLU A 97 2.31 17.87 -15.82
N TYR A 98 3.11 18.93 -15.71
CA TYR A 98 3.97 19.15 -14.55
C TYR A 98 3.20 19.42 -13.26
N ILE A 99 2.11 20.19 -13.33
CA ILE A 99 1.28 20.51 -12.16
C ILE A 99 0.56 19.25 -11.68
N THR A 100 0.01 18.47 -12.61
CA THR A 100 -0.64 17.19 -12.29
C THR A 100 0.34 16.23 -11.63
N ALA A 101 1.57 16.14 -12.15
CA ALA A 101 2.63 15.32 -11.55
C ALA A 101 2.97 15.79 -10.13
N ALA A 102 3.12 17.10 -9.92
CA ALA A 102 3.41 17.65 -8.60
C ALA A 102 2.28 17.37 -7.60
N VAL A 103 1.03 17.51 -8.02
CA VAL A 103 -0.14 17.20 -7.20
C VAL A 103 -0.19 15.71 -6.87
N TYR A 104 0.00 14.86 -7.87
CA TYR A 104 0.01 13.40 -7.68
C TYR A 104 1.07 12.97 -6.67
N VAL A 105 2.30 13.44 -6.83
CA VAL A 105 3.41 13.12 -5.94
C VAL A 105 3.14 13.66 -4.53
N GLY A 106 2.77 14.93 -4.42
CA GLY A 106 2.53 15.58 -3.12
C GLY A 106 1.38 14.93 -2.35
N VAL A 107 0.24 14.75 -2.99
CA VAL A 107 -0.94 14.13 -2.38
C VAL A 107 -0.65 12.67 -2.00
N SER A 108 -0.01 11.91 -2.88
CA SER A 108 0.32 10.50 -2.59
C SER A 108 1.22 10.36 -1.35
N VAL A 109 2.26 11.18 -1.25
CA VAL A 109 3.20 11.14 -0.12
C VAL A 109 2.50 11.58 1.17
N ILE A 110 1.84 12.72 1.15
CA ILE A 110 1.20 13.28 2.34
C ILE A 110 0.04 12.38 2.80
N ALA A 111 -0.86 12.03 1.89
CA ALA A 111 -2.01 11.20 2.23
C ALA A 111 -1.60 9.79 2.65
N GLY A 112 -0.54 9.23 2.06
CA GLY A 112 0.00 7.92 2.46
C GLY A 112 0.50 7.92 3.90
N ILE A 113 1.30 8.92 4.26
CA ILE A 113 1.84 9.03 5.63
C ILE A 113 0.71 9.29 6.63
N ILE A 114 -0.22 10.20 6.31
CA ILE A 114 -1.38 10.48 7.15
C ILE A 114 -2.26 9.24 7.32
N ALA A 115 -2.49 8.49 6.25
CA ALA A 115 -3.27 7.25 6.30
C ALA A 115 -2.66 6.23 7.25
N LEU A 116 -1.33 6.07 7.24
CA LEU A 116 -0.63 5.20 8.17
C LEU A 116 -0.86 5.65 9.62
N ILE A 117 -0.70 6.93 9.89
CA ILE A 117 -0.92 7.50 11.23
C ILE A 117 -2.36 7.28 11.68
N ILE A 118 -3.33 7.51 10.79
CA ILE A 118 -4.75 7.28 11.08
C ILE A 118 -4.98 5.80 11.41
N GLY A 119 -4.37 4.88 10.67
CA GLY A 119 -4.47 3.44 10.94
C GLY A 119 -3.95 3.08 12.33
N VAL A 120 -2.81 3.66 12.73
CA VAL A 120 -2.25 3.45 14.07
C VAL A 120 -3.21 3.95 15.15
N VAL A 121 -3.71 5.17 15.01
CA VAL A 121 -4.64 5.78 15.97
C VAL A 121 -5.96 5.01 16.04
N PHE A 122 -6.48 4.62 14.89
CA PHE A 122 -7.76 3.90 14.77
C PHE A 122 -7.74 2.60 15.59
N VAL A 123 -6.72 1.76 15.40
CA VAL A 123 -6.61 0.49 16.14
C VAL A 123 -6.34 0.73 17.62
N ARG A 124 -5.51 1.73 17.94
CA ARG A 124 -5.25 2.08 19.34
C ARG A 124 -6.53 2.45 20.08
N GLN A 125 -7.43 3.21 19.45
CA GLN A 125 -8.70 3.59 20.06
C GLN A 125 -9.65 2.40 20.24
N ILE A 126 -9.58 1.38 19.37
CA ILE A 126 -10.42 0.19 19.48
C ILE A 126 -9.89 -0.74 20.58
N LEU A 127 -8.57 -0.89 20.72
CA LEU A 127 -7.94 -1.86 21.61
C LEU A 127 -7.61 -1.29 23.00
N THR A 128 -7.75 -0.01 23.20
CA THR A 128 -7.53 0.65 24.48
C THR A 128 -8.74 1.47 24.89
#